data_4be7efd448ca7401cac3050e10ee667b
#
_entry.id   4be7efd448ca7401cac3050e10ee667b
#
_cell.length_a   1.000
_cell.length_b   1.000
_cell.length_c   1.000
_cell.angle_alpha   90.00
_cell.angle_beta   90.00
_cell.angle_gamma   90.00
#
_symmetry.space_group_name_H-M   'P 1'
#
loop_
_entity.id
_entity.type
_entity.pdbx_description
1 polymer ?
#
loop_
_entity_poly.entity_id
_entity_poly.type
_entity_poly.pdbx_seq_one_letter_code
_entity_poly.pdbx_strand_id
1 'polypeptide(L)'
;MLEEKVLQTVKKFDMISFNDRILIGISGGPDSATLLNILFSFKEKYNLSFFLAHLDHMLRGKESDEDVNFVKKLAQKLDLPYAVKSCNLTKIARKEHLTLEEAARKYRYKFYLETARKFKTNKIALGHNADDQAETVLMRFLRGSGLEGLIGIPPVRGKIIRPLIECSRVEIEEYRSLIHI
;
A
#
# COMPACT_ATOMS: atom_id res chain seq x y z
N MET A 1 -6.22 -6.06 19.88
CA MET A 1 -6.86 -6.08 18.54
C MET A 1 -5.89 -5.55 17.50
N LEU A 2 -6.04 -5.91 16.21
CA LEU A 2 -5.12 -5.48 15.13
C LEU A 2 -5.01 -3.94 15.03
N GLU A 3 -6.12 -3.22 15.14
CA GLU A 3 -6.14 -1.74 15.12
C GLU A 3 -5.23 -1.12 16.17
N GLU A 4 -5.19 -1.69 17.36
CA GLU A 4 -4.37 -1.23 18.47
C GLU A 4 -2.87 -1.42 18.20
N LYS A 5 -2.50 -2.59 17.62
CA LYS A 5 -1.15 -2.89 17.17
C LYS A 5 -0.71 -1.90 16.08
N VAL A 6 -1.57 -1.65 15.08
CA VAL A 6 -1.32 -0.66 14.02
C VAL A 6 -1.19 0.75 14.60
N LEU A 7 -2.01 1.12 15.58
CA LEU A 7 -1.89 2.43 16.24
C LEU A 7 -0.56 2.57 16.99
N GLN A 8 -0.07 1.49 17.62
CA GLN A 8 1.25 1.48 18.27
C GLN A 8 2.37 1.64 17.23
N THR A 9 2.30 0.92 16.11
CA THR A 9 3.25 1.04 15.00
C THR A 9 3.27 2.46 14.41
N VAL A 10 2.08 3.04 14.19
CA VAL A 10 1.93 4.43 13.71
C VAL A 10 2.58 5.43 14.63
N LYS A 11 2.40 5.28 15.95
CA LYS A 11 3.03 6.15 16.96
C LYS A 11 4.54 5.93 17.07
N LYS A 12 4.98 4.67 17.08
CA LYS A 12 6.39 4.28 17.19
C LYS A 12 7.26 4.89 16.09
N PHE A 13 6.74 4.99 14.89
CA PHE A 13 7.44 5.50 13.71
C PHE A 13 6.99 6.89 13.25
N ASP A 14 6.20 7.60 14.04
CA ASP A 14 5.65 8.94 13.73
C ASP A 14 5.05 9.02 12.31
N MET A 15 4.21 8.04 11.97
CA MET A 15 3.70 7.89 10.61
C MET A 15 2.60 8.88 10.26
N ILE A 16 1.75 9.25 11.26
CA ILE A 16 0.53 10.04 11.05
C ILE A 16 0.48 11.18 12.05
N SER A 17 0.17 12.37 11.54
CA SER A 17 -0.03 13.59 12.30
C SER A 17 -1.46 14.11 12.14
N PHE A 18 -1.87 15.04 13.00
CA PHE A 18 -3.17 15.69 12.88
C PHE A 18 -3.27 16.47 11.56
N ASN A 19 -4.45 16.43 10.91
CA ASN A 19 -4.73 17.01 9.60
C ASN A 19 -3.96 16.39 8.41
N ASP A 20 -3.37 15.21 8.54
CA ASP A 20 -2.71 14.57 7.42
C ASP A 20 -3.69 14.23 6.27
N ARG A 21 -3.19 14.40 5.05
CA ARG A 21 -3.86 14.06 3.80
C ARG A 21 -3.14 12.84 3.22
N ILE A 22 -3.79 11.68 3.29
CA ILE A 22 -3.15 10.38 3.03
C ILE A 22 -3.67 9.79 1.72
N LEU A 23 -2.75 9.51 0.78
CA LEU A 23 -3.02 8.68 -0.39
C LEU A 23 -2.85 7.21 0.00
N ILE A 24 -3.89 6.40 -0.18
CA ILE A 24 -3.83 4.96 0.12
C ILE A 24 -3.70 4.19 -1.20
N GLY A 25 -2.61 3.42 -1.32
CA GLY A 25 -2.41 2.50 -2.44
C GLY A 25 -3.25 1.24 -2.27
N ILE A 26 -4.26 1.07 -3.13
CA ILE A 26 -5.14 -0.11 -3.15
C ILE A 26 -4.69 -1.05 -4.27
N SER A 27 -4.40 -2.31 -3.93
CA SER A 27 -3.99 -3.34 -4.89
C SER A 27 -5.12 -4.27 -5.34
N GLY A 28 -6.30 -4.19 -4.71
CA GLY A 28 -7.37 -5.18 -4.84
C GLY A 28 -7.24 -6.34 -3.82
N GLY A 29 -6.07 -6.50 -3.22
CA GLY A 29 -5.82 -7.56 -2.24
C GLY A 29 -6.24 -7.20 -0.80
N PRO A 30 -6.27 -8.23 0.09
CA PRO A 30 -6.76 -8.12 1.48
C PRO A 30 -5.99 -7.09 2.31
N ASP A 31 -4.67 -7.04 2.18
CA ASP A 31 -3.83 -6.16 3.01
C ASP A 31 -4.16 -4.69 2.78
N SER A 32 -4.37 -4.29 1.52
CA SER A 32 -4.72 -2.91 1.18
C SER A 32 -6.14 -2.52 1.62
N ALA A 33 -7.08 -3.46 1.60
CA ALA A 33 -8.44 -3.26 2.11
C ALA A 33 -8.44 -3.12 3.64
N THR A 34 -7.70 -3.99 4.34
CA THR A 34 -7.49 -3.91 5.79
C THR A 34 -6.82 -2.60 6.20
N LEU A 35 -5.76 -2.19 5.48
CA LEU A 35 -5.10 -0.90 5.71
C LEU A 35 -6.08 0.27 5.64
N LEU A 36 -6.90 0.31 4.58
CA LEU A 36 -7.91 1.37 4.42
C LEU A 36 -8.89 1.39 5.59
N ASN A 37 -9.42 0.23 5.98
CA ASN A 37 -10.39 0.11 7.07
C ASN A 37 -9.81 0.60 8.40
N ILE A 38 -8.60 0.14 8.76
CA ILE A 38 -7.93 0.56 10.00
C ILE A 38 -7.60 2.06 9.98
N LEU A 39 -7.10 2.61 8.87
CA LEU A 39 -6.85 4.04 8.78
C LEU A 39 -8.14 4.86 8.88
N PHE A 40 -9.25 4.31 8.36
CA PHE A 40 -10.56 4.95 8.45
C PHE A 40 -11.05 5.06 9.90
N SER A 41 -10.76 4.08 10.77
CA SER A 41 -11.07 4.16 12.21
C SER A 41 -10.29 5.28 12.93
N PHE A 42 -9.17 5.72 12.37
CA PHE A 42 -8.38 6.84 12.91
C PHE A 42 -8.81 8.22 12.37
N LYS A 43 -9.75 8.26 11.40
CA LYS A 43 -10.13 9.47 10.66
C LYS A 43 -10.50 10.64 11.57
N GLU A 44 -11.47 10.43 12.44
CA GLU A 44 -11.96 11.48 13.34
C GLU A 44 -10.89 11.91 14.36
N LYS A 45 -10.19 10.91 14.95
CA LYS A 45 -9.19 11.15 16.00
C LYS A 45 -8.04 12.04 15.53
N TYR A 46 -7.61 11.89 14.28
CA TYR A 46 -6.47 12.64 13.70
C TYR A 46 -6.91 13.66 12.65
N ASN A 47 -8.22 13.84 12.43
CA ASN A 47 -8.78 14.70 11.39
C ASN A 47 -8.17 14.42 10.01
N LEU A 48 -8.19 13.14 9.58
CA LEU A 48 -7.53 12.68 8.36
C LEU A 48 -8.40 12.87 7.12
N SER A 49 -7.76 13.17 6.00
CA SER A 49 -8.38 13.14 4.68
C SER A 49 -7.76 12.02 3.83
N PHE A 50 -8.60 11.19 3.20
CA PHE A 50 -8.16 10.04 2.42
C PHE A 50 -8.41 10.20 0.93
N PHE A 51 -7.50 9.62 0.14
CA PHE A 51 -7.52 9.56 -1.31
C PHE A 51 -7.08 8.16 -1.73
N LEU A 52 -7.72 7.55 -2.72
CA LEU A 52 -7.36 6.21 -3.18
C LEU A 52 -6.57 6.24 -4.48
N ALA A 53 -5.60 5.33 -4.61
CA ALA A 53 -4.84 5.15 -5.84
C ALA A 53 -4.70 3.67 -6.18
N HIS A 54 -5.06 3.27 -7.40
CA HIS A 54 -4.91 1.93 -7.92
C HIS A 54 -4.15 1.95 -9.24
N LEU A 55 -3.06 1.16 -9.31
CA LEU A 55 -2.34 0.93 -10.55
C LEU A 55 -2.63 -0.48 -11.05
N ASP A 56 -3.40 -0.53 -12.12
CA ASP A 56 -3.65 -1.77 -12.86
C ASP A 56 -2.44 -2.09 -13.76
N HIS A 57 -1.88 -3.26 -13.58
CA HIS A 57 -0.69 -3.73 -14.29
C HIS A 57 -1.00 -4.42 -15.62
N MET A 58 -2.28 -4.62 -15.94
CA MET A 58 -2.77 -5.32 -17.15
C MET A 58 -2.14 -6.71 -17.34
N LEU A 59 -1.85 -7.43 -16.25
CA LEU A 59 -1.22 -8.75 -16.29
C LEU A 59 -2.24 -9.91 -16.27
N ARG A 60 -3.45 -9.68 -15.76
CA ARG A 60 -4.44 -10.72 -15.45
C ARG A 60 -5.74 -10.64 -16.26
N GLY A 61 -5.77 -9.84 -17.33
CA GLY A 61 -6.96 -9.72 -18.17
C GLY A 61 -8.22 -9.34 -17.40
N LYS A 62 -9.24 -10.20 -17.37
CA LYS A 62 -10.54 -9.92 -16.70
C LYS A 62 -10.44 -9.62 -15.20
N GLU A 63 -9.54 -10.30 -14.47
CA GLU A 63 -9.33 -10.03 -13.04
C GLU A 63 -8.84 -8.60 -12.81
N SER A 64 -8.06 -8.06 -13.73
CA SER A 64 -7.59 -6.67 -13.70
C SER A 64 -8.76 -5.66 -13.77
N ASP A 65 -9.75 -5.95 -14.61
CA ASP A 65 -10.95 -5.12 -14.73
C ASP A 65 -11.83 -5.22 -13.47
N GLU A 66 -11.87 -6.39 -12.83
CA GLU A 66 -12.59 -6.61 -11.57
C GLU A 66 -11.96 -5.80 -10.43
N ASP A 67 -10.62 -5.81 -10.30
CA ASP A 67 -9.90 -5.00 -9.33
C ASP A 67 -10.15 -3.50 -9.51
N VAL A 68 -10.11 -3.01 -10.75
CA VAL A 68 -10.44 -1.61 -11.07
C VAL A 68 -11.87 -1.27 -10.67
N ASN A 69 -12.84 -2.14 -10.98
CA ASN A 69 -14.24 -1.93 -10.63
C ASN A 69 -14.47 -1.99 -9.12
N PHE A 70 -13.78 -2.89 -8.42
CA PHE A 70 -13.80 -2.97 -6.96
C PHE A 70 -13.33 -1.64 -6.34
N VAL A 71 -12.18 -1.11 -6.77
CA VAL A 71 -11.65 0.15 -6.25
C VAL A 71 -12.58 1.33 -6.51
N LYS A 72 -13.19 1.39 -7.69
CA LYS A 72 -14.19 2.43 -8.02
C LYS A 72 -15.41 2.37 -7.12
N LYS A 73 -15.98 1.17 -6.93
CA LYS A 73 -17.15 0.95 -6.04
C LYS A 73 -16.79 1.30 -4.58
N LEU A 74 -15.62 0.91 -4.13
CA LEU A 74 -15.13 1.20 -2.78
C LEU A 74 -14.99 2.72 -2.55
N ALA A 75 -14.39 3.42 -3.51
CA ALA A 75 -14.24 4.88 -3.47
C ALA A 75 -15.60 5.59 -3.44
N GLN A 76 -16.55 5.15 -4.26
CA GLN A 76 -17.92 5.69 -4.28
C GLN A 76 -18.65 5.42 -2.95
N LYS A 77 -18.56 4.18 -2.42
CA LYS A 77 -19.19 3.82 -1.14
C LYS A 77 -18.70 4.67 0.04
N LEU A 78 -17.42 5.05 0.02
CA LEU A 78 -16.77 5.83 1.09
C LEU A 78 -16.74 7.34 0.80
N ASP A 79 -17.29 7.78 -0.34
CA ASP A 79 -17.22 9.16 -0.83
C ASP A 79 -15.77 9.71 -0.83
N LEU A 80 -14.84 8.93 -1.40
CA LEU A 80 -13.43 9.27 -1.45
C LEU A 80 -12.97 9.59 -2.88
N PRO A 81 -12.18 10.65 -3.09
CA PRO A 81 -11.50 10.90 -4.35
C PRO A 81 -10.54 9.76 -4.68
N TYR A 82 -10.50 9.36 -5.95
CA TYR A 82 -9.63 8.27 -6.38
C TYR A 82 -8.95 8.54 -7.73
N ALA A 83 -7.86 7.83 -7.95
CA ALA A 83 -7.17 7.76 -9.23
C ALA A 83 -6.89 6.30 -9.59
N VAL A 84 -7.22 5.94 -10.83
CA VAL A 84 -6.89 4.64 -11.42
C VAL A 84 -6.06 4.88 -12.67
N LYS A 85 -5.02 4.08 -12.88
CA LYS A 85 -4.19 4.10 -14.07
C LYS A 85 -3.87 2.67 -14.46
N SER A 86 -4.06 2.33 -15.74
CA SER A 86 -3.64 1.05 -16.31
C SER A 86 -2.32 1.22 -17.05
N CYS A 87 -1.42 0.25 -16.94
CA CYS A 87 -0.16 0.24 -17.68
C CYS A 87 0.21 -1.20 -18.10
N ASN A 88 0.60 -1.36 -19.36
CA ASN A 88 1.09 -2.65 -19.86
C ASN A 88 2.53 -2.87 -19.40
N LEU A 89 2.68 -3.52 -18.24
CA LEU A 89 3.99 -3.77 -17.64
C LEU A 89 4.91 -4.63 -18.51
N THR A 90 4.38 -5.61 -19.22
CA THR A 90 5.18 -6.48 -20.10
C THR A 90 5.88 -5.67 -21.18
N LYS A 91 5.15 -4.73 -21.80
CA LYS A 91 5.72 -3.84 -22.83
C LYS A 91 6.77 -2.90 -22.24
N ILE A 92 6.51 -2.38 -21.05
CA ILE A 92 7.41 -1.47 -20.33
C ILE A 92 8.69 -2.19 -19.92
N ALA A 93 8.58 -3.35 -19.27
CA ALA A 93 9.71 -4.15 -18.82
C ALA A 93 10.67 -4.48 -19.97
N ARG A 94 10.13 -4.91 -21.13
CA ARG A 94 10.92 -5.16 -22.34
C ARG A 94 11.63 -3.90 -22.85
N LYS A 95 10.93 -2.76 -22.89
CA LYS A 95 11.49 -1.49 -23.39
C LYS A 95 12.61 -0.95 -22.50
N GLU A 96 12.49 -1.12 -21.19
CA GLU A 96 13.42 -0.58 -20.20
C GLU A 96 14.45 -1.60 -19.70
N HIS A 97 14.46 -2.82 -20.26
CA HIS A 97 15.35 -3.93 -19.84
C HIS A 97 15.27 -4.25 -18.34
N LEU A 98 14.05 -4.20 -17.79
CA LEU A 98 13.75 -4.50 -16.39
C LEU A 98 13.04 -5.85 -16.28
N THR A 99 13.14 -6.49 -15.12
CA THR A 99 12.23 -7.56 -14.74
C THR A 99 10.81 -7.01 -14.58
N LEU A 100 9.80 -7.88 -14.66
CA LEU A 100 8.40 -7.47 -14.43
C LEU A 100 8.20 -6.86 -13.04
N GLU A 101 8.87 -7.41 -12.04
CA GLU A 101 8.81 -6.94 -10.66
C GLU A 101 9.41 -5.53 -10.51
N GLU A 102 10.60 -5.31 -11.08
CA GLU A 102 11.26 -4.01 -11.07
C GLU A 102 10.42 -2.95 -11.80
N ALA A 103 9.88 -3.29 -12.97
CA ALA A 103 8.99 -2.41 -13.72
C ALA A 103 7.73 -2.08 -12.90
N ALA A 104 7.06 -3.11 -12.32
CA ALA A 104 5.88 -2.95 -11.48
C ALA A 104 6.16 -2.01 -10.30
N ARG A 105 7.26 -2.25 -9.59
CA ARG A 105 7.69 -1.43 -8.46
C ARG A 105 7.97 0.01 -8.89
N LYS A 106 8.79 0.22 -9.93
CA LYS A 106 9.16 1.55 -10.44
C LYS A 106 7.94 2.37 -10.84
N TYR A 107 7.05 1.79 -11.63
CA TYR A 107 5.86 2.46 -12.14
C TYR A 107 4.79 2.69 -11.07
N ARG A 108 4.66 1.79 -10.10
CA ARG A 108 3.78 1.95 -8.95
C ARG A 108 4.19 3.16 -8.10
N TYR A 109 5.47 3.27 -7.72
CA TYR A 109 5.95 4.41 -6.94
C TYR A 109 5.84 5.72 -7.72
N LYS A 110 6.17 5.72 -9.01
CA LYS A 110 6.00 6.89 -9.88
C LYS A 110 4.54 7.36 -9.88
N PHE A 111 3.61 6.44 -10.12
CA PHE A 111 2.17 6.75 -10.13
C PHE A 111 1.67 7.29 -8.79
N TYR A 112 2.06 6.67 -7.67
CA TYR A 112 1.65 7.15 -6.35
C TYR A 112 2.19 8.54 -6.05
N LEU A 113 3.44 8.84 -6.40
CA LEU A 113 4.02 10.17 -6.21
C LEU A 113 3.36 11.23 -7.09
N GLU A 114 3.05 10.92 -8.35
CA GLU A 114 2.31 11.81 -9.26
C GLU A 114 0.89 12.08 -8.73
N THR A 115 0.22 11.03 -8.29
CA THR A 115 -1.14 11.14 -7.73
C THR A 115 -1.16 11.90 -6.40
N ALA A 116 -0.17 11.68 -5.55
CA ALA A 116 -0.01 12.41 -4.30
C ALA A 116 0.17 13.92 -4.53
N ARG A 117 0.93 14.31 -5.56
CA ARG A 117 1.06 15.72 -5.96
C ARG A 117 -0.28 16.29 -6.45
N LYS A 118 -1.00 15.55 -7.30
CA LYS A 118 -2.30 15.97 -7.85
C LYS A 118 -3.34 16.22 -6.75
N PHE A 119 -3.43 15.33 -5.78
CA PHE A 119 -4.37 15.43 -4.66
C PHE A 119 -3.82 16.26 -3.48
N LYS A 120 -2.61 16.79 -3.59
CA LYS A 120 -1.92 17.56 -2.53
C LYS A 120 -1.87 16.76 -1.22
N THR A 121 -1.57 15.44 -1.29
CA THR A 121 -1.39 14.60 -0.12
C THR A 121 0.05 14.69 0.39
N ASN A 122 0.22 14.64 1.71
CA ASN A 122 1.53 14.70 2.35
C ASN A 122 2.05 13.31 2.77
N LYS A 123 1.18 12.29 2.80
CA LYS A 123 1.52 10.90 3.11
C LYS A 123 0.99 9.96 2.02
N ILE A 124 1.66 8.80 1.87
CA ILE A 124 1.27 7.70 0.99
C ILE A 124 1.31 6.43 1.82
N ALA A 125 0.17 5.81 2.10
CA ALA A 125 0.07 4.59 2.89
C ALA A 125 0.05 3.35 1.97
N LEU A 126 0.89 2.36 2.29
CA LEU A 126 1.00 1.09 1.56
C LEU A 126 0.82 -0.09 2.51
N GLY A 127 0.13 -1.13 2.06
CA GLY A 127 -0.22 -2.32 2.83
C GLY A 127 0.88 -3.39 2.92
N HIS A 128 2.16 -3.00 3.02
CA HIS A 128 3.22 -3.97 3.32
C HIS A 128 3.10 -4.44 4.77
N ASN A 129 3.27 -5.75 4.99
CA ASN A 129 3.10 -6.42 6.27
C ASN A 129 4.41 -7.08 6.77
N ALA A 130 4.37 -7.80 7.90
CA ALA A 130 5.53 -8.45 8.47
C ALA A 130 6.05 -9.63 7.62
N ASP A 131 5.17 -10.31 6.88
CA ASP A 131 5.53 -11.40 5.98
C ASP A 131 6.31 -10.87 4.77
N ASP A 132 5.90 -9.72 4.19
CA ASP A 132 6.67 -9.03 3.14
C ASP A 132 8.05 -8.61 3.64
N GLN A 133 8.14 -8.25 4.93
CA GLN A 133 9.40 -7.91 5.59
C GLN A 133 10.32 -9.13 5.65
N ALA A 134 9.80 -10.26 6.15
CA ALA A 134 10.54 -11.52 6.25
C ALA A 134 11.01 -12.01 4.87
N GLU A 135 10.13 -11.99 3.87
CA GLU A 135 10.44 -12.34 2.50
C GLU A 135 11.56 -11.45 1.92
N THR A 136 11.45 -10.14 2.11
CA THR A 136 12.47 -9.19 1.62
C THR A 136 13.84 -9.43 2.26
N VAL A 137 13.90 -9.67 3.57
CA VAL A 137 15.14 -9.97 4.29
C VAL A 137 15.74 -11.28 3.81
N LEU A 138 14.91 -12.34 3.68
CA LEU A 138 15.35 -13.64 3.22
C LEU A 138 15.90 -13.58 1.78
N MET A 139 15.21 -12.93 0.87
CA MET A 139 15.67 -12.76 -0.50
C MET A 139 17.00 -12.00 -0.60
N ARG A 140 17.19 -10.98 0.22
CA ARG A 140 18.46 -10.24 0.28
C ARG A 140 19.58 -11.05 0.86
N PHE A 141 19.29 -11.84 1.89
CA PHE A 141 20.25 -12.79 2.47
C PHE A 141 20.73 -13.82 1.42
N LEU A 142 19.80 -14.45 0.71
CA LEU A 142 20.10 -15.43 -0.34
C LEU A 142 20.90 -14.83 -1.52
N ARG A 143 20.74 -13.54 -1.79
CA ARG A 143 21.51 -12.82 -2.82
C ARG A 143 22.89 -12.36 -2.33
N GLY A 144 23.28 -12.69 -1.10
CA GLY A 144 24.59 -12.33 -0.54
C GLY A 144 24.72 -10.85 -0.18
N SER A 145 23.60 -10.17 0.11
CA SER A 145 23.66 -8.78 0.58
C SER A 145 24.34 -8.72 1.94
N GLY A 146 25.32 -7.81 2.10
CA GLY A 146 25.97 -7.57 3.39
C GLY A 146 24.98 -7.11 4.47
N LEU A 147 25.46 -6.92 5.73
CA LEU A 147 24.63 -6.57 6.88
C LEU A 147 23.71 -5.35 6.62
N GLU A 148 24.18 -4.36 5.90
CA GLU A 148 23.35 -3.19 5.50
C GLU A 148 22.19 -3.56 4.59
N GLY A 149 22.31 -4.62 3.78
CA GLY A 149 21.26 -5.15 2.94
C GLY A 149 20.13 -5.85 3.68
N LEU A 150 20.37 -6.30 4.92
CA LEU A 150 19.39 -7.04 5.74
C LEU A 150 18.35 -6.15 6.44
N ILE A 151 18.42 -4.84 6.30
CA ILE A 151 17.51 -3.88 6.96
C ILE A 151 16.03 -4.07 6.57
N GLY A 152 15.74 -4.80 5.49
CA GLY A 152 14.36 -5.06 5.06
C GLY A 152 13.65 -3.83 4.46
N ILE A 153 12.32 -3.78 4.59
CA ILE A 153 11.48 -2.69 4.10
C ILE A 153 11.36 -1.63 5.20
N PRO A 154 11.79 -0.36 4.99
CA PRO A 154 11.68 0.67 6.03
C PRO A 154 10.21 0.99 6.34
N PRO A 155 9.81 1.12 7.62
CA PRO A 155 8.45 1.51 8.01
C PRO A 155 8.02 2.86 7.42
N VAL A 156 8.97 3.81 7.37
CA VAL A 156 8.78 5.14 6.76
C VAL A 156 9.91 5.41 5.76
N ARG A 157 9.55 5.92 4.57
CA ARG A 157 10.50 6.37 3.55
C ARG A 157 9.99 7.64 2.87
N GLY A 158 10.47 8.79 3.31
CA GLY A 158 9.95 10.09 2.87
C GLY A 158 8.45 10.21 3.16
N LYS A 159 7.62 10.40 2.13
CA LYS A 159 6.16 10.45 2.30
C LYS A 159 5.49 9.08 2.44
N ILE A 160 6.20 8.00 2.23
CA ILE A 160 5.63 6.64 2.23
C ILE A 160 5.65 6.10 3.64
N ILE A 161 4.48 5.64 4.12
CA ILE A 161 4.27 5.00 5.41
C ILE A 161 3.71 3.58 5.23
N ARG A 162 4.00 2.67 6.16
CA ARG A 162 3.58 1.26 6.13
C ARG A 162 3.01 0.85 7.48
N PRO A 163 1.77 1.24 7.77
CA PRO A 163 1.17 1.00 9.08
C PRO A 163 1.05 -0.46 9.48
N LEU A 164 0.97 -1.39 8.48
CA LEU A 164 0.86 -2.84 8.71
C LEU A 164 2.21 -3.56 8.82
N ILE A 165 3.33 -2.85 8.77
CA ILE A 165 4.68 -3.47 8.64
C ILE A 165 5.04 -4.43 9.77
N GLU A 166 4.47 -4.28 10.95
CA GLU A 166 4.65 -5.15 12.11
C GLU A 166 3.51 -6.18 12.30
N CYS A 167 2.50 -6.18 11.42
CA CYS A 167 1.37 -7.11 11.45
C CYS A 167 1.63 -8.32 10.57
N SER A 168 1.36 -9.53 11.05
CA SER A 168 1.45 -10.74 10.24
C SER A 168 0.26 -10.88 9.29
N ARG A 169 0.42 -11.69 8.24
CA ARG A 169 -0.66 -12.00 7.32
C ARG A 169 -1.83 -12.68 8.02
N VAL A 170 -1.55 -13.56 8.98
CA VAL A 170 -2.57 -14.24 9.78
C VAL A 170 -3.43 -13.24 10.55
N GLU A 171 -2.82 -12.29 11.26
CA GLU A 171 -3.55 -11.23 11.98
C GLU A 171 -4.43 -10.38 11.05
N ILE A 172 -3.97 -10.11 9.82
CA ILE A 172 -4.71 -9.36 8.81
C ILE A 172 -5.91 -10.16 8.30
N GLU A 173 -5.75 -11.46 8.05
CA GLU A 173 -6.82 -12.35 7.61
C GLU A 173 -7.88 -12.56 8.69
N GLU A 174 -7.47 -12.75 9.93
CA GLU A 174 -8.39 -12.82 11.09
C GLU A 174 -9.20 -11.54 11.24
N TYR A 175 -8.55 -10.37 11.18
CA TYR A 175 -9.25 -9.08 11.24
C TYR A 175 -10.26 -8.93 10.12
N ARG A 176 -9.89 -9.30 8.89
CA ARG A 176 -10.78 -9.24 7.73
C ARG A 176 -12.03 -10.13 7.91
N SER A 177 -11.87 -11.32 8.47
CA SER A 177 -13.00 -12.22 8.73
C SER A 177 -14.02 -11.62 9.70
N LEU A 178 -13.57 -10.81 10.64
CA LEU A 178 -14.43 -10.14 11.64
C LEU A 178 -15.21 -8.95 11.05
N ILE A 179 -14.68 -8.26 10.06
CA ILE A 179 -15.29 -7.06 9.47
C ILE A 179 -16.03 -7.32 8.16
N HIS A 180 -16.14 -8.60 7.74
CA HIS A 180 -16.88 -9.05 6.54
C HIS A 180 -16.51 -8.29 5.23
N ILE A 181 -15.19 -8.06 5.02
CA ILE A 181 -14.64 -7.46 3.78
C ILE A 181 -13.98 -8.53 2.90
#